data_9dbf53e3da94d824cfa63521a807a059
#
_entry.id   9dbf53e3da94d824cfa63521a807a059
#
_cell.length_a   1.000
_cell.length_b   1.000
_cell.length_c   1.000
_cell.angle_alpha   90.00
_cell.angle_beta   90.00
_cell.angle_gamma   90.00
#
_symmetry.space_group_name_H-M   'P 1'
#
loop_
_entity.id
_entity.type
_entity.pdbx_description
1 polymer ?
#
loop_
_entity_poly.entity_id
_entity_poly.type
_entity_poly.pdbx_seq_one_letter_code
_entity_poly.pdbx_strand_id
1 'polypeptide(L)'
;PIMIANTAANLQQYQAGQHVSHVLAMNTMDYVMNFGGTGATLVVPFIMLFAARSAQLKAVGKVSFVPCTFGVNEPVLFGMPIIMNPIFFIPFLATPIVNVCLFKFFVSVLGMNSMMYTMPWTVPGPIGILISTGFAPLAFAFVLLTLVLDVAIYFPFIRVYDSTLLAEEKAKEEVIEDDGMAVQASDTVSPSIPTGLTVATATDDDATHVLPETAPSAHGEAYFKQNEVNVLVLCAGGGTSGILANALNKLSKERGLKLSAAARAYGQDMDLIKDMNMVILAPQMESMKGNLKKITDKYGVKLVTTTGRQYIELTNNGDKALDFVESNL
;
A
#
# COMPACT_ATOMS: atom_id res chain seq x y z
N PRO A 1 16.69 -22.65 11.53
CA PRO A 1 17.00 -23.72 12.48
C PRO A 1 17.12 -23.22 13.91
N ILE A 2 17.90 -22.15 14.19
CA ILE A 2 18.19 -21.70 15.57
C ILE A 2 16.94 -21.24 16.34
N MET A 3 16.02 -20.51 15.70
CA MET A 3 14.81 -20.02 16.34
C MET A 3 13.87 -21.16 16.77
N ILE A 4 13.74 -22.20 15.94
CA ILE A 4 12.95 -23.40 16.25
C ILE A 4 13.55 -24.12 17.45
N ALA A 5 14.88 -24.31 17.45
CA ALA A 5 15.59 -24.92 18.55
C ALA A 5 15.43 -24.13 19.86
N ASN A 6 15.55 -22.79 19.80
CA ASN A 6 15.37 -21.93 20.94
C ASN A 6 13.92 -21.97 21.47
N THR A 7 12.92 -22.02 20.59
CA THR A 7 11.51 -22.14 21.01
C THR A 7 11.27 -23.47 21.74
N ALA A 8 11.82 -24.57 21.22
CA ALA A 8 11.73 -25.87 21.87
C ALA A 8 12.45 -25.90 23.22
N ALA A 9 13.66 -25.30 23.29
CA ALA A 9 14.43 -25.18 24.54
C ALA A 9 13.67 -24.31 25.57
N ASN A 10 13.07 -23.21 25.14
CA ASN A 10 12.23 -22.36 26.00
C ASN A 10 11.05 -23.14 26.60
N LEU A 11 10.38 -23.96 25.79
CA LEU A 11 9.29 -24.78 26.27
C LEU A 11 9.76 -25.83 27.28
N GLN A 12 10.93 -26.46 27.05
CA GLN A 12 11.52 -27.40 28.01
C GLN A 12 11.92 -26.69 29.32
N GLN A 13 12.54 -25.52 29.28
CA GLN A 13 12.85 -24.74 30.46
C GLN A 13 11.60 -24.42 31.27
N TYR A 14 10.52 -24.00 30.61
CA TYR A 14 9.26 -23.71 31.26
C TYR A 14 8.67 -24.95 31.96
N GLN A 15 8.64 -26.10 31.27
CA GLN A 15 8.15 -27.37 31.83
C GLN A 15 9.00 -27.85 33.01
N ALA A 16 10.30 -27.55 33.02
CA ALA A 16 11.20 -27.83 34.14
C ALA A 16 11.12 -26.80 35.28
N GLY A 17 10.22 -25.81 35.22
CA GLY A 17 10.09 -24.75 36.20
C GLY A 17 11.27 -23.77 36.21
N GLN A 18 12.07 -23.74 35.14
CA GLN A 18 13.21 -22.85 34.98
C GLN A 18 12.81 -21.56 34.26
N HIS A 19 13.62 -20.52 34.41
CA HIS A 19 13.43 -19.27 33.67
C HIS A 19 13.66 -19.47 32.17
N VAL A 20 12.73 -18.99 31.35
CA VAL A 20 12.74 -19.09 29.90
C VAL A 20 13.59 -17.97 29.32
N SER A 21 14.83 -18.27 28.92
CA SER A 21 15.88 -17.27 28.70
C SER A 21 16.23 -16.97 27.23
N HIS A 22 15.88 -17.85 26.28
CA HIS A 22 16.25 -17.65 24.87
C HIS A 22 15.36 -16.60 24.22
N VAL A 23 15.89 -15.38 24.03
CA VAL A 23 15.20 -14.22 23.48
C VAL A 23 14.82 -14.43 22.01
N LEU A 24 15.69 -15.05 21.21
CA LEU A 24 15.50 -15.25 19.78
C LEU A 24 14.72 -16.53 19.51
N ALA A 25 13.41 -16.48 19.62
CA ALA A 25 12.46 -17.56 19.35
C ALA A 25 11.67 -17.27 18.06
N MET A 26 10.87 -18.24 17.58
CA MET A 26 10.11 -18.13 16.32
C MET A 26 9.24 -16.85 16.28
N ASN A 27 8.42 -16.66 17.30
CA ASN A 27 7.47 -15.53 17.31
C ASN A 27 8.07 -14.19 17.76
N THR A 28 9.36 -14.14 18.12
CA THR A 28 10.02 -12.86 18.43
C THR A 28 10.08 -11.94 17.22
N MET A 29 10.28 -12.50 16.01
CA MET A 29 10.27 -11.70 14.79
C MET A 29 8.85 -11.21 14.47
N ASP A 30 7.84 -12.07 14.62
CA ASP A 30 6.48 -11.73 14.20
C ASP A 30 5.80 -10.74 15.16
N TYR A 31 5.99 -10.92 16.47
CA TYR A 31 5.24 -10.14 17.47
C TYR A 31 6.04 -9.03 18.15
N VAL A 32 7.38 -9.10 18.15
CA VAL A 32 8.19 -8.04 18.77
C VAL A 32 8.80 -7.13 17.70
N MET A 33 9.52 -7.72 16.75
CA MET A 33 10.17 -6.95 15.69
C MET A 33 9.17 -6.39 14.68
N ASN A 34 8.20 -7.22 14.24
CA ASN A 34 7.15 -6.84 13.30
C ASN A 34 5.79 -6.62 14.00
N PHE A 35 5.80 -5.88 15.10
CA PHE A 35 4.60 -5.61 15.89
C PHE A 35 3.51 -4.88 15.09
N GLY A 36 2.52 -5.63 14.58
CA GLY A 36 1.51 -5.12 13.65
C GLY A 36 1.98 -4.96 12.20
N GLY A 37 3.01 -5.70 11.81
CA GLY A 37 3.60 -5.71 10.47
C GLY A 37 4.99 -5.08 10.41
N THR A 38 5.60 -5.10 9.24
CA THR A 38 6.97 -4.63 9.03
C THR A 38 7.15 -3.18 9.52
N GLY A 39 8.20 -2.93 10.29
CA GLY A 39 8.48 -1.61 10.89
C GLY A 39 7.74 -1.36 12.21
N ALA A 40 7.13 -2.38 12.81
CA ALA A 40 6.34 -2.28 14.06
C ALA A 40 5.24 -1.20 13.98
N THR A 41 4.40 -1.30 12.96
CA THR A 41 3.44 -0.27 12.56
C THR A 41 2.07 -0.40 13.22
N LEU A 42 1.88 -1.25 14.23
CA LEU A 42 0.58 -1.46 14.88
C LEU A 42 -0.10 -0.16 15.31
N VAL A 43 0.66 0.77 15.87
CA VAL A 43 0.13 2.03 16.41
C VAL A 43 -0.16 3.08 15.32
N VAL A 44 0.41 2.92 14.13
CA VAL A 44 0.34 3.93 13.06
C VAL A 44 -1.10 4.20 12.61
N PRO A 45 -1.96 3.21 12.29
CA PRO A 45 -3.35 3.46 11.92
C PRO A 45 -4.14 4.14 13.03
N PHE A 46 -3.84 3.83 14.30
CA PHE A 46 -4.49 4.47 15.44
C PHE A 46 -4.11 5.94 15.53
N ILE A 47 -2.81 6.28 15.38
CA ILE A 47 -2.35 7.68 15.37
C ILE A 47 -3.00 8.44 14.22
N MET A 48 -3.05 7.83 13.02
CA MET A 48 -3.69 8.45 11.86
C MET A 48 -5.18 8.69 12.07
N LEU A 49 -5.89 7.74 12.67
CA LEU A 49 -7.33 7.84 12.88
C LEU A 49 -7.69 8.89 13.95
N PHE A 50 -6.95 8.93 15.06
CA PHE A 50 -7.32 9.75 16.22
C PHE A 50 -6.56 11.08 16.30
N ALA A 51 -5.36 11.18 15.76
CA ALA A 51 -4.50 12.35 15.91
C ALA A 51 -4.23 13.12 14.61
N ALA A 52 -4.37 12.51 13.43
CA ALA A 52 -4.20 13.23 12.16
C ALA A 52 -5.35 14.21 11.93
N ARG A 53 -5.07 15.27 11.17
CA ARG A 53 -6.04 16.31 10.77
C ARG A 53 -6.42 16.21 9.30
N SER A 54 -5.46 15.82 8.43
CA SER A 54 -5.70 15.65 6.99
C SER A 54 -6.74 14.56 6.72
N ALA A 55 -7.59 14.78 5.73
CA ALA A 55 -8.61 13.84 5.29
C ALA A 55 -7.97 12.56 4.74
N GLN A 56 -6.85 12.71 4.03
CA GLN A 56 -6.12 11.60 3.44
C GLN A 56 -5.60 10.61 4.50
N LEU A 57 -4.90 11.08 5.54
CA LEU A 57 -4.37 10.19 6.59
C LEU A 57 -5.48 9.52 7.38
N LYS A 58 -6.57 10.22 7.67
CA LYS A 58 -7.75 9.62 8.32
C LYS A 58 -8.35 8.50 7.48
N ALA A 59 -8.46 8.69 6.16
CA ALA A 59 -8.98 7.65 5.26
C ALA A 59 -8.06 6.41 5.25
N VAL A 60 -6.74 6.61 5.12
CA VAL A 60 -5.75 5.52 5.19
C VAL A 60 -5.80 4.83 6.55
N GLY A 61 -5.84 5.57 7.65
CA GLY A 61 -5.96 5.03 9.01
C GLY A 61 -7.18 4.15 9.18
N LYS A 62 -8.34 4.58 8.66
CA LYS A 62 -9.60 3.83 8.72
C LYS A 62 -9.53 2.49 7.98
N VAL A 63 -8.94 2.46 6.79
CA VAL A 63 -8.80 1.23 5.98
C VAL A 63 -7.76 0.29 6.58
N SER A 64 -6.69 0.84 7.17
CA SER A 64 -5.55 0.09 7.67
C SER A 64 -5.73 -0.45 9.10
N PHE A 65 -6.67 0.08 9.85
CA PHE A 65 -6.88 -0.24 11.28
C PHE A 65 -7.04 -1.75 11.53
N VAL A 66 -7.98 -2.39 10.85
CA VAL A 66 -8.24 -3.81 11.01
C VAL A 66 -7.08 -4.67 10.49
N PRO A 67 -6.61 -4.51 9.24
CA PRO A 67 -5.51 -5.31 8.73
C PRO A 67 -4.24 -5.24 9.61
N CYS A 68 -3.81 -4.04 10.02
CA CYS A 68 -2.63 -3.86 10.87
C CYS A 68 -2.75 -4.58 12.22
N THR A 69 -3.93 -4.64 12.80
CA THR A 69 -4.16 -5.38 14.05
C THR A 69 -3.81 -6.85 13.89
N PHE A 70 -4.00 -7.42 12.71
CA PHE A 70 -3.68 -8.80 12.36
C PHE A 70 -2.32 -8.97 11.66
N GLY A 71 -1.43 -7.97 11.73
CA GLY A 71 -0.08 -8.04 11.18
C GLY A 71 0.04 -7.73 9.69
N VAL A 72 -1.05 -7.31 9.03
CA VAL A 72 -1.10 -6.95 7.59
C VAL A 72 -1.05 -5.44 7.45
N ASN A 73 0.14 -4.88 7.18
CA ASN A 73 0.34 -3.43 7.16
C ASN A 73 0.55 -2.81 5.77
N GLU A 74 0.37 -3.58 4.70
CA GLU A 74 0.47 -3.08 3.32
C GLU A 74 -0.41 -1.85 3.06
N PRO A 75 -1.65 -1.75 3.58
CA PRO A 75 -2.45 -0.55 3.38
C PRO A 75 -1.81 0.71 3.99
N VAL A 76 -1.05 0.57 5.09
CA VAL A 76 -0.28 1.68 5.67
C VAL A 76 0.95 1.99 4.83
N LEU A 77 1.71 0.97 4.43
CA LEU A 77 2.97 1.13 3.69
C LEU A 77 2.76 1.84 2.35
N PHE A 78 1.65 1.55 1.68
CA PHE A 78 1.32 2.14 0.38
C PHE A 78 0.42 3.37 0.48
N GLY A 79 -0.52 3.41 1.43
CA GLY A 79 -1.44 4.53 1.61
C GLY A 79 -0.78 5.77 2.24
N MET A 80 0.22 5.56 3.10
CA MET A 80 1.09 6.58 3.65
C MET A 80 2.53 6.21 3.27
N PRO A 81 3.04 6.47 2.08
CA PRO A 81 4.21 5.85 1.45
C PRO A 81 5.45 5.80 2.38
N ILE A 82 5.38 5.01 3.44
CA ILE A 82 6.37 4.93 4.52
C ILE A 82 7.76 4.59 3.97
N ILE A 83 7.81 3.59 3.08
CA ILE A 83 9.08 3.07 2.55
C ILE A 83 9.80 4.10 1.68
N MET A 84 9.04 4.93 0.95
CA MET A 84 9.61 5.90 0.00
C MET A 84 9.70 7.32 0.56
N ASN A 85 9.21 7.57 1.76
CA ASN A 85 9.23 8.88 2.38
C ASN A 85 10.37 8.98 3.41
N PRO A 86 11.36 9.87 3.20
CA PRO A 86 12.51 10.01 4.09
C PRO A 86 12.11 10.38 5.54
N ILE A 87 10.96 11.01 5.73
CA ILE A 87 10.44 11.33 7.08
C ILE A 87 10.24 10.06 7.90
N PHE A 88 9.73 8.99 7.28
CA PHE A 88 9.41 7.75 7.99
C PHE A 88 10.58 6.76 8.08
N PHE A 89 11.69 7.02 7.39
CA PHE A 89 12.86 6.13 7.42
C PHE A 89 13.38 5.88 8.84
N ILE A 90 13.46 6.95 9.64
CA ILE A 90 13.94 6.85 11.03
C ILE A 90 13.00 6.01 11.90
N PRO A 91 11.69 6.31 12.04
CA PRO A 91 10.81 5.54 12.90
C PRO A 91 10.65 4.09 12.40
N PHE A 92 10.62 3.86 11.09
CA PHE A 92 10.47 2.55 10.50
C PHE A 92 11.61 1.58 10.84
N LEU A 93 12.86 2.08 10.95
CA LEU A 93 14.01 1.29 11.35
C LEU A 93 14.22 1.27 12.86
N ALA A 94 13.98 2.38 13.54
CA ALA A 94 14.25 2.51 14.97
C ALA A 94 13.28 1.70 15.82
N THR A 95 11.99 1.70 15.48
CA THR A 95 10.95 1.06 16.32
C THR A 95 11.17 -0.44 16.49
N PRO A 96 11.40 -1.26 15.44
CA PRO A 96 11.72 -2.67 15.61
C PRO A 96 12.96 -2.93 16.49
N ILE A 97 13.99 -2.09 16.33
CA ILE A 97 15.24 -2.22 17.13
C ILE A 97 14.94 -1.95 18.61
N VAL A 98 14.21 -0.87 18.91
CA VAL A 98 13.81 -0.51 20.28
C VAL A 98 12.99 -1.63 20.90
N ASN A 99 12.02 -2.18 20.18
CA ASN A 99 11.15 -3.26 20.65
C ASN A 99 11.95 -4.54 20.99
N VAL A 100 12.89 -4.93 20.15
CA VAL A 100 13.76 -6.11 20.39
C VAL A 100 14.70 -5.85 21.58
N CYS A 101 15.27 -4.65 21.70
CA CYS A 101 16.11 -4.28 22.84
C CYS A 101 15.31 -4.30 24.15
N LEU A 102 14.09 -3.74 24.12
CA LEU A 102 13.18 -3.74 25.24
C LEU A 102 12.79 -5.17 25.65
N PHE A 103 12.45 -6.02 24.68
CA PHE A 103 12.12 -7.42 24.92
C PHE A 103 13.28 -8.16 25.59
N LYS A 104 14.51 -7.98 25.05
CA LYS A 104 15.73 -8.55 25.63
C LYS A 104 15.94 -8.07 27.07
N PHE A 105 15.72 -6.79 27.34
CA PHE A 105 15.81 -6.24 28.71
C PHE A 105 14.81 -6.89 29.65
N PHE A 106 13.56 -7.03 29.26
CA PHE A 106 12.51 -7.67 30.06
C PHE A 106 12.83 -9.16 30.33
N VAL A 107 13.31 -9.88 29.34
CA VAL A 107 13.65 -11.31 29.50
C VAL A 107 14.92 -11.48 30.34
N SER A 108 16.01 -10.74 30.02
CA SER A 108 17.31 -11.01 30.61
C SER A 108 17.55 -10.31 31.95
N VAL A 109 16.90 -9.17 32.22
CA VAL A 109 17.11 -8.37 33.43
C VAL A 109 15.93 -8.49 34.40
N LEU A 110 14.71 -8.36 33.88
CA LEU A 110 13.51 -8.41 34.71
C LEU A 110 12.99 -9.83 34.96
N GLY A 111 13.54 -10.84 34.28
CA GLY A 111 13.13 -12.23 34.45
C GLY A 111 11.79 -12.58 33.82
N MET A 112 11.33 -11.83 32.82
CA MET A 112 10.15 -12.18 32.05
C MET A 112 10.39 -13.47 31.24
N ASN A 113 9.41 -14.37 31.19
CA ASN A 113 9.53 -15.52 30.30
C ASN A 113 9.58 -15.07 28.84
N SER A 114 10.53 -15.65 28.08
CA SER A 114 10.59 -15.47 26.65
C SER A 114 9.49 -16.29 25.93
N MET A 115 9.40 -16.16 24.63
CA MET A 115 8.40 -16.84 23.81
C MET A 115 8.68 -18.35 23.72
N MET A 116 7.71 -19.17 24.12
CA MET A 116 7.82 -20.63 24.18
C MET A 116 6.75 -21.33 23.35
N TYR A 117 5.61 -20.67 23.08
CA TYR A 117 4.56 -21.22 22.24
C TYR A 117 4.61 -20.62 20.85
N THR A 118 4.51 -21.47 19.81
CA THR A 118 4.44 -21.02 18.41
C THR A 118 3.00 -20.70 18.05
N MET A 119 2.78 -19.48 17.60
CA MET A 119 1.47 -18.98 17.17
C MET A 119 1.52 -18.55 15.70
N PRO A 120 0.41 -18.63 14.96
CA PRO A 120 0.33 -18.08 13.62
C PRO A 120 0.57 -16.57 13.63
N TRP A 121 1.33 -16.04 12.67
CA TRP A 121 1.66 -14.62 12.56
C TRP A 121 0.43 -13.69 12.44
N THR A 122 -0.73 -14.24 12.08
CA THR A 122 -2.01 -13.53 11.95
C THR A 122 -2.72 -13.24 13.28
N VAL A 123 -2.20 -13.71 14.41
CA VAL A 123 -2.75 -13.34 15.72
C VAL A 123 -2.37 -11.88 16.02
N PRO A 124 -3.30 -11.06 16.57
CA PRO A 124 -2.97 -9.70 16.99
C PRO A 124 -1.73 -9.64 17.87
N GLY A 125 -0.76 -8.78 17.54
CA GLY A 125 0.54 -8.72 18.20
C GLY A 125 0.51 -8.73 19.74
N PRO A 126 -0.29 -7.87 20.40
CA PRO A 126 -0.43 -7.90 21.86
C PRO A 126 -0.87 -9.25 22.42
N ILE A 127 -1.85 -9.87 21.79
CA ILE A 127 -2.37 -11.18 22.21
C ILE A 127 -1.34 -12.27 21.94
N GLY A 128 -0.67 -12.22 20.78
CA GLY A 128 0.39 -13.15 20.42
C GLY A 128 1.54 -13.15 21.43
N ILE A 129 1.98 -11.98 21.90
CA ILE A 129 3.00 -11.86 22.95
C ILE A 129 2.53 -12.53 24.25
N LEU A 130 1.32 -12.21 24.71
CA LEU A 130 0.80 -12.73 25.98
C LEU A 130 0.69 -14.26 25.96
N ILE A 131 0.14 -14.83 24.88
CA ILE A 131 0.01 -16.29 24.74
C ILE A 131 1.40 -16.93 24.62
N SER A 132 2.27 -16.39 23.76
CA SER A 132 3.60 -16.98 23.49
C SER A 132 4.52 -16.97 24.71
N THR A 133 4.30 -16.05 25.67
CA THR A 133 5.04 -15.95 26.95
C THR A 133 4.36 -16.67 28.10
N GLY A 134 3.23 -17.38 27.84
CA GLY A 134 2.47 -18.10 28.88
C GLY A 134 1.77 -17.16 29.86
N PHE A 135 1.29 -16.01 29.41
CA PHE A 135 0.63 -14.99 30.24
C PHE A 135 1.47 -14.52 31.44
N ALA A 136 2.79 -14.44 31.26
CA ALA A 136 3.66 -13.91 32.31
C ALA A 136 3.22 -12.49 32.73
N PRO A 137 3.13 -12.16 34.03
CA PRO A 137 2.67 -10.85 34.49
C PRO A 137 3.47 -9.67 33.91
N LEU A 138 4.78 -9.85 33.75
CA LEU A 138 5.65 -8.86 33.12
C LEU A 138 5.40 -8.68 31.62
N ALA A 139 4.78 -9.67 30.94
CA ALA A 139 4.43 -9.54 29.52
C ALA A 139 3.32 -8.50 29.30
N PHE A 140 2.40 -8.32 30.23
CA PHE A 140 1.40 -7.25 30.16
C PHE A 140 2.06 -5.87 30.26
N ALA A 141 3.02 -5.69 31.19
CA ALA A 141 3.78 -4.47 31.32
C ALA A 141 4.65 -4.20 30.05
N PHE A 142 5.25 -5.25 29.52
CA PHE A 142 6.02 -5.17 28.29
C PHE A 142 5.16 -4.69 27.09
N VAL A 143 3.99 -5.31 26.86
CA VAL A 143 3.08 -4.93 25.79
C VAL A 143 2.63 -3.48 25.94
N LEU A 144 2.24 -3.06 27.14
CA LEU A 144 1.82 -1.68 27.39
C LEU A 144 2.95 -0.68 27.11
N LEU A 145 4.16 -1.00 27.59
CA LEU A 145 5.31 -0.12 27.40
C LEU A 145 5.73 -0.06 25.92
N THR A 146 5.68 -1.18 25.21
CA THR A 146 5.94 -1.23 23.76
C THR A 146 4.96 -0.34 22.99
N LEU A 147 3.66 -0.45 23.28
CA LEU A 147 2.65 0.42 22.63
C LEU A 147 2.91 1.90 22.89
N VAL A 148 3.27 2.28 24.13
CA VAL A 148 3.57 3.68 24.46
C VAL A 148 4.83 4.17 23.75
N LEU A 149 5.87 3.35 23.69
CA LEU A 149 7.11 3.70 23.00
C LEU A 149 6.93 3.82 21.49
N ASP A 150 6.19 2.87 20.88
CA ASP A 150 5.89 2.92 19.46
C ASP A 150 5.11 4.18 19.09
N VAL A 151 4.11 4.55 19.91
CA VAL A 151 3.39 5.82 19.75
C VAL A 151 4.34 7.01 19.88
N ALA A 152 5.21 7.02 20.90
CA ALA A 152 6.15 8.12 21.13
C ALA A 152 7.14 8.28 19.95
N ILE A 153 7.55 7.18 19.33
CA ILE A 153 8.48 7.19 18.18
C ILE A 153 7.76 7.65 16.92
N TYR A 154 6.60 7.09 16.58
CA TYR A 154 5.90 7.41 15.33
C TYR A 154 5.15 8.74 15.33
N PHE A 155 4.61 9.16 16.47
CA PHE A 155 3.75 10.32 16.58
C PHE A 155 4.36 11.63 16.03
N PRO A 156 5.61 12.02 16.37
CA PRO A 156 6.19 13.27 15.87
C PRO A 156 6.33 13.26 14.32
N PHE A 157 6.71 12.14 13.75
CA PHE A 157 6.90 12.02 12.31
C PHE A 157 5.56 12.05 11.54
N ILE A 158 4.53 11.39 12.09
CA ILE A 158 3.18 11.46 11.51
C ILE A 158 2.64 12.88 11.58
N ARG A 159 2.90 13.61 12.69
CA ARG A 159 2.50 15.03 12.82
C ARG A 159 3.18 15.94 11.80
N VAL A 160 4.46 15.76 11.56
CA VAL A 160 5.19 16.51 10.54
C VAL A 160 4.60 16.22 9.15
N TYR A 161 4.38 14.98 8.83
CA TYR A 161 3.80 14.58 7.54
C TYR A 161 2.35 15.07 7.37
N ASP A 162 1.53 14.98 8.43
CA ASP A 162 0.15 15.51 8.45
C ASP A 162 0.12 17.01 8.17
N SER A 163 1.07 17.78 8.71
CA SER A 163 1.15 19.22 8.44
C SER A 163 1.49 19.55 6.99
N THR A 164 2.29 18.72 6.34
CA THR A 164 2.62 18.86 4.91
C THR A 164 1.39 18.60 4.04
N LEU A 165 0.67 17.53 4.33
CA LEU A 165 -0.57 17.20 3.60
C LEU A 165 -1.66 18.26 3.79
N LEU A 166 -1.80 18.82 5.00
CA LEU A 166 -2.74 19.90 5.25
C LEU A 166 -2.40 21.17 4.46
N ALA A 167 -1.11 21.47 4.29
CA ALA A 167 -0.69 22.59 3.46
C ALA A 167 -1.04 22.37 1.97
N GLU A 168 -0.87 21.15 1.50
CA GLU A 168 -1.25 20.76 0.14
C GLU A 168 -2.77 20.76 -0.08
N GLU A 169 -3.55 20.30 0.91
CA GLU A 169 -5.02 20.32 0.87
C GLU A 169 -5.53 21.76 0.78
N LYS A 170 -4.99 22.68 1.59
CA LYS A 170 -5.38 24.11 1.58
C LYS A 170 -4.98 24.81 0.27
N ALA A 171 -3.78 24.56 -0.24
CA ALA A 171 -3.34 25.13 -1.51
C ALA A 171 -4.24 24.69 -2.68
N LYS A 172 -4.80 23.49 -2.64
CA LYS A 172 -5.76 23.02 -3.63
C LYS A 172 -7.13 23.68 -3.48
N GLU A 173 -7.58 23.94 -2.25
CA GLU A 173 -8.83 24.66 -1.98
C GLU A 173 -8.74 26.12 -2.47
N GLU A 174 -7.63 26.81 -2.21
CA GLU A 174 -7.41 28.19 -2.67
C GLU A 174 -7.41 28.31 -4.23
N VAL A 175 -6.85 27.34 -4.94
CA VAL A 175 -6.85 27.31 -6.41
C VAL A 175 -8.28 27.10 -6.96
N ILE A 176 -9.12 26.34 -6.26
CA ILE A 176 -10.50 26.08 -6.69
C ILE A 176 -11.40 27.31 -6.45
N GLU A 177 -11.15 28.07 -5.38
CA GLU A 177 -11.88 29.32 -5.10
C GLU A 177 -11.53 30.46 -6.08
N ASP A 178 -10.28 30.56 -6.53
CA ASP A 178 -9.82 31.60 -7.47
C ASP A 178 -10.32 31.37 -8.90
N ASP A 179 -10.62 30.13 -9.29
CA ASP A 179 -11.09 29.76 -10.64
C ASP A 179 -12.63 29.90 -10.83
N GLY A 180 -13.37 30.39 -9.82
CA GLY A 180 -14.77 30.84 -9.94
C GLY A 180 -15.79 29.80 -10.42
N MET A 181 -15.52 28.52 -10.34
CA MET A 181 -16.41 27.42 -10.69
C MET A 181 -16.97 26.74 -9.43
N ALA A 182 -18.16 27.15 -9.03
CA ALA A 182 -18.96 26.42 -8.07
C ALA A 182 -19.34 25.03 -8.65
N VAL A 183 -18.60 24.01 -8.31
CA VAL A 183 -19.01 22.62 -8.51
C VAL A 183 -19.65 22.13 -7.23
N GLN A 184 -20.96 21.86 -7.32
CA GLN A 184 -21.72 21.24 -6.24
C GLN A 184 -21.06 19.96 -5.78
N ALA A 185 -20.83 19.88 -4.46
CA ALA A 185 -20.37 18.69 -3.78
C ALA A 185 -21.37 17.54 -3.97
N SER A 186 -20.97 16.47 -4.64
CA SER A 186 -21.58 15.17 -4.51
C SER A 186 -20.57 14.22 -3.90
N ASP A 187 -20.95 13.65 -2.77
CA ASP A 187 -20.21 12.72 -1.94
C ASP A 187 -19.67 11.50 -2.70
N THR A 188 -18.38 11.48 -3.00
CA THR A 188 -17.58 10.26 -3.10
C THR A 188 -16.10 10.61 -2.98
N VAL A 189 -15.57 10.48 -1.78
CA VAL A 189 -14.13 10.66 -1.50
C VAL A 189 -13.35 9.48 -2.04
N SER A 190 -12.66 9.68 -3.16
CA SER A 190 -11.58 8.80 -3.62
C SER A 190 -10.23 9.43 -3.25
N PRO A 191 -9.33 8.74 -2.55
CA PRO A 191 -8.07 9.32 -2.13
C PRO A 191 -7.13 9.53 -3.33
N SER A 192 -6.86 10.78 -3.65
CA SER A 192 -5.82 11.16 -4.62
C SER A 192 -4.44 11.10 -3.94
N ILE A 193 -3.53 10.29 -4.51
CA ILE A 193 -2.13 10.17 -4.09
C ILE A 193 -1.35 11.36 -4.67
N PRO A 194 -0.53 12.09 -3.87
CA PRO A 194 0.26 13.21 -4.37
C PRO A 194 1.36 12.75 -5.33
N THR A 195 1.41 13.37 -6.50
CA THR A 195 2.48 13.18 -7.49
C THR A 195 3.64 14.10 -7.14
N GLY A 196 4.69 13.55 -6.56
CA GLY A 196 5.93 14.23 -6.30
C GLY A 196 7.07 13.25 -6.11
N LEU A 197 7.54 12.64 -7.19
CA LEU A 197 8.78 11.86 -7.17
C LEU A 197 9.63 12.18 -8.38
N THR A 198 10.62 13.07 -8.20
CA THR A 198 11.79 13.16 -9.05
C THR A 198 12.68 11.97 -8.79
N VAL A 199 12.73 11.04 -9.72
CA VAL A 199 13.63 9.88 -9.67
C VAL A 199 14.98 10.29 -10.24
N ALA A 200 16.02 10.17 -9.40
CA ALA A 200 17.40 10.21 -9.83
C ALA A 200 17.72 8.98 -10.69
N THR A 201 18.35 9.23 -11.81
CA THR A 201 18.80 8.28 -12.82
C THR A 201 19.78 7.26 -12.27
N ALA A 202 19.50 5.98 -12.49
CA ALA A 202 20.55 4.97 -12.66
C ALA A 202 20.50 4.49 -14.11
N THR A 203 21.62 4.65 -14.75
CA THR A 203 21.95 4.20 -16.10
C THR A 203 22.04 2.68 -16.15
N ASP A 204 21.39 2.05 -17.14
CA ASP A 204 22.03 0.98 -17.90
C ASP A 204 21.36 0.81 -19.27
N ASP A 205 22.23 0.64 -20.25
CA ASP A 205 22.00 0.51 -21.67
C ASP A 205 21.19 -0.76 -22.04
N ASP A 206 20.25 -0.69 -22.93
CA ASP A 206 20.28 -1.25 -24.28
C ASP A 206 18.93 -1.19 -25.01
N ALA A 207 19.07 -1.03 -26.35
CA ALA A 207 18.06 -1.22 -27.41
C ALA A 207 16.98 -0.15 -27.62
N THR A 208 17.39 0.79 -28.46
CA THR A 208 16.59 1.59 -29.41
C THR A 208 15.33 0.90 -29.97
N HIS A 209 14.17 1.43 -29.59
CA HIS A 209 13.04 1.54 -30.52
C HIS A 209 12.48 2.95 -30.39
N VAL A 210 12.92 3.79 -31.32
CA VAL A 210 12.37 5.14 -31.54
C VAL A 210 11.00 4.95 -32.18
N LEU A 211 9.94 5.32 -31.44
CA LEU A 211 8.63 5.55 -32.01
C LEU A 211 8.52 7.01 -32.42
N PRO A 212 7.95 7.33 -33.59
CA PRO A 212 7.89 8.69 -34.07
C PRO A 212 6.95 9.54 -33.20
N GLU A 213 7.41 10.75 -32.94
CA GLU A 213 6.65 11.84 -32.37
C GLU A 213 5.53 12.20 -33.35
N THR A 214 4.32 11.72 -33.11
CA THR A 214 3.14 12.12 -33.88
C THR A 214 2.35 13.14 -33.09
N ALA A 215 2.07 14.25 -33.75
CA ALA A 215 1.17 15.32 -33.33
C ALA A 215 -0.23 14.75 -32.96
N PRO A 216 -1.04 15.45 -32.11
CA PRO A 216 -2.34 14.95 -31.69
C PRO A 216 -3.24 14.69 -32.92
N SER A 217 -3.57 13.44 -33.15
CA SER A 217 -4.39 13.04 -34.28
C SER A 217 -5.87 13.25 -33.97
N ALA A 218 -6.50 14.12 -34.75
CA ALA A 218 -7.94 14.37 -34.71
C ALA A 218 -8.82 13.15 -35.13
N HIS A 219 -8.19 12.01 -35.40
CA HIS A 219 -8.90 10.79 -35.83
C HIS A 219 -9.48 9.97 -34.66
N GLY A 220 -8.85 10.01 -33.47
CA GLY A 220 -9.23 9.19 -32.32
C GLY A 220 -10.62 9.47 -31.74
N GLU A 221 -11.00 10.72 -31.69
CA GLU A 221 -12.28 11.12 -31.12
C GLU A 221 -13.50 10.61 -31.93
N ALA A 222 -13.36 10.47 -33.25
CA ALA A 222 -14.44 10.03 -34.10
C ALA A 222 -14.83 8.57 -33.86
N TYR A 223 -13.85 7.71 -33.54
CA TYR A 223 -14.09 6.31 -33.21
C TYR A 223 -14.89 6.14 -31.93
N PHE A 224 -14.50 6.84 -30.87
CA PHE A 224 -15.15 6.78 -29.56
C PHE A 224 -16.52 7.48 -29.49
N LYS A 225 -16.82 8.37 -30.43
CA LYS A 225 -18.18 8.96 -30.56
C LYS A 225 -19.18 7.97 -31.16
N GLN A 226 -18.72 7.09 -32.02
CA GLN A 226 -19.56 6.11 -32.69
C GLN A 226 -19.65 4.77 -31.95
N ASN A 227 -18.54 4.30 -31.38
CA ASN A 227 -18.42 2.99 -30.74
C ASN A 227 -18.31 3.13 -29.20
N GLU A 228 -19.06 2.29 -28.49
CA GLU A 228 -18.91 2.16 -27.04
C GLU A 228 -17.68 1.29 -26.74
N VAL A 229 -16.74 1.81 -25.95
CA VAL A 229 -15.48 1.14 -25.61
C VAL A 229 -15.33 1.05 -24.10
N ASN A 230 -15.22 -0.17 -23.60
CA ASN A 230 -15.00 -0.48 -22.19
C ASN A 230 -13.56 -0.97 -21.97
N VAL A 231 -12.80 -0.27 -21.14
CA VAL A 231 -11.40 -0.56 -20.83
C VAL A 231 -11.25 -0.96 -19.38
N LEU A 232 -10.59 -2.10 -19.13
CA LEU A 232 -10.24 -2.53 -17.77
C LEU A 232 -8.75 -2.33 -17.54
N VAL A 233 -8.40 -1.58 -16.49
CA VAL A 233 -7.00 -1.38 -16.09
C VAL A 233 -6.73 -2.24 -14.85
N LEU A 234 -5.80 -3.18 -14.98
CA LEU A 234 -5.43 -4.11 -13.91
C LEU A 234 -4.06 -3.79 -13.33
N CYS A 235 -3.97 -3.72 -12.00
CA CYS A 235 -2.70 -3.59 -11.26
C CYS A 235 -2.70 -4.48 -10.01
N ALA A 236 -1.59 -4.51 -9.26
CA ALA A 236 -1.46 -5.33 -8.06
C ALA A 236 -2.39 -4.90 -6.92
N GLY A 237 -2.56 -3.60 -6.68
CA GLY A 237 -3.28 -3.07 -5.52
C GLY A 237 -4.44 -2.11 -5.83
N GLY A 238 -4.79 -1.90 -7.11
CA GLY A 238 -5.91 -1.04 -7.50
C GLY A 238 -5.65 0.48 -7.48
N GLY A 239 -4.59 0.97 -6.83
CA GLY A 239 -4.32 2.40 -6.65
C GLY A 239 -3.93 3.13 -7.94
N THR A 240 -2.84 2.70 -8.57
CA THR A 240 -2.33 3.35 -9.80
C THR A 240 -3.21 3.12 -11.03
N SER A 241 -3.93 1.99 -11.09
CA SER A 241 -4.91 1.74 -12.15
C SER A 241 -6.09 2.70 -12.08
N GLY A 242 -6.47 3.11 -10.86
CA GLY A 242 -7.52 4.11 -10.64
C GLY A 242 -7.18 5.46 -11.26
N ILE A 243 -5.92 5.90 -11.21
CA ILE A 243 -5.50 7.18 -11.80
C ILE A 243 -5.69 7.15 -13.31
N LEU A 244 -5.23 6.10 -13.99
CA LEU A 244 -5.37 5.95 -15.44
C LEU A 244 -6.84 5.84 -15.86
N ALA A 245 -7.62 5.03 -15.16
CA ALA A 245 -9.05 4.90 -15.44
C ALA A 245 -9.82 6.22 -15.24
N ASN A 246 -9.50 6.97 -14.18
CA ASN A 246 -10.09 8.28 -13.93
C ASN A 246 -9.70 9.32 -14.99
N ALA A 247 -8.43 9.31 -15.44
CA ALA A 247 -7.98 10.20 -16.52
C ALA A 247 -8.75 9.95 -17.83
N LEU A 248 -8.91 8.68 -18.21
CA LEU A 248 -9.70 8.28 -19.39
C LEU A 248 -11.19 8.66 -19.23
N ASN A 249 -11.80 8.41 -18.07
CA ASN A 249 -13.20 8.75 -17.81
C ASN A 249 -13.45 10.26 -17.79
N LYS A 250 -12.49 11.04 -17.24
CA LYS A 250 -12.58 12.50 -17.23
C LYS A 250 -12.58 13.04 -18.65
N LEU A 251 -11.61 12.63 -19.45
CA LEU A 251 -11.48 13.05 -20.84
C LEU A 251 -12.68 12.62 -21.69
N SER A 252 -13.19 11.41 -21.45
CA SER A 252 -14.40 10.89 -22.10
C SER A 252 -15.61 11.80 -21.84
N LYS A 253 -15.82 12.24 -20.60
CA LYS A 253 -16.91 13.14 -20.23
C LYS A 253 -16.72 14.53 -20.85
N GLU A 254 -15.53 15.10 -20.79
CA GLU A 254 -15.20 16.43 -21.32
C GLU A 254 -15.43 16.51 -22.84
N ARG A 255 -15.16 15.44 -23.57
CA ARG A 255 -15.23 15.41 -25.04
C ARG A 255 -16.49 14.69 -25.58
N GLY A 256 -17.36 14.21 -24.69
CA GLY A 256 -18.59 13.50 -25.06
C GLY A 256 -18.33 12.18 -25.80
N LEU A 257 -17.31 11.44 -25.35
CA LEU A 257 -16.93 10.14 -25.93
C LEU A 257 -17.66 8.99 -25.24
N LYS A 258 -17.89 7.90 -25.96
CA LYS A 258 -18.49 6.67 -25.43
C LYS A 258 -17.40 5.71 -24.92
N LEU A 259 -16.46 6.22 -24.13
CA LEU A 259 -15.37 5.46 -23.50
C LEU A 259 -15.62 5.36 -22.01
N SER A 260 -15.58 4.15 -21.46
CA SER A 260 -15.67 3.88 -20.04
C SER A 260 -14.43 3.09 -19.59
N ALA A 261 -13.76 3.51 -18.53
CA ALA A 261 -12.60 2.83 -17.98
C ALA A 261 -12.87 2.43 -16.54
N ALA A 262 -12.61 1.17 -16.19
CA ALA A 262 -12.69 0.62 -14.86
C ALA A 262 -11.30 0.19 -14.36
N ALA A 263 -11.01 0.38 -13.08
CA ALA A 263 -9.79 -0.08 -12.44
C ALA A 263 -10.09 -1.19 -11.45
N ARG A 264 -9.26 -2.25 -11.45
CA ARG A 264 -9.37 -3.35 -10.47
C ARG A 264 -8.01 -3.86 -10.07
N ALA A 265 -7.92 -4.45 -8.88
CA ALA A 265 -6.79 -5.28 -8.51
C ALA A 265 -6.86 -6.63 -9.24
N TYR A 266 -5.71 -7.14 -9.64
CA TYR A 266 -5.64 -8.45 -10.29
C TYR A 266 -6.24 -9.54 -9.38
N GLY A 267 -7.12 -10.36 -9.94
CA GLY A 267 -7.85 -11.39 -9.19
C GLY A 267 -9.20 -10.95 -8.62
N GLN A 268 -9.50 -9.65 -8.62
CA GLN A 268 -10.83 -9.15 -8.27
C GLN A 268 -11.69 -9.00 -9.54
N ASP A 269 -12.96 -9.39 -9.43
CA ASP A 269 -13.98 -9.17 -10.46
C ASP A 269 -13.53 -9.60 -11.88
N MET A 270 -12.81 -10.73 -11.98
CA MET A 270 -12.30 -11.25 -13.28
C MET A 270 -13.42 -11.52 -14.29
N ASP A 271 -14.65 -11.68 -13.82
CA ASP A 271 -15.83 -11.84 -14.68
C ASP A 271 -16.15 -10.58 -15.50
N LEU A 272 -15.68 -9.41 -15.09
CA LEU A 272 -15.83 -8.17 -15.85
C LEU A 272 -15.09 -8.21 -17.20
N ILE A 273 -14.06 -9.03 -17.34
CA ILE A 273 -13.25 -9.12 -18.57
C ILE A 273 -14.12 -9.43 -19.78
N LYS A 274 -15.15 -10.25 -19.63
CA LYS A 274 -16.07 -10.63 -20.73
C LYS A 274 -16.82 -9.44 -21.33
N ASP A 275 -17.02 -8.37 -20.55
CA ASP A 275 -17.79 -7.19 -20.94
C ASP A 275 -16.88 -6.04 -21.41
N MET A 276 -15.57 -6.29 -21.49
CA MET A 276 -14.56 -5.30 -21.88
C MET A 276 -14.12 -5.46 -23.32
N ASN A 277 -13.70 -4.36 -23.94
CA ASN A 277 -13.08 -4.38 -25.29
C ASN A 277 -11.56 -4.55 -25.16
N MET A 278 -10.98 -3.99 -24.10
CA MET A 278 -9.54 -4.00 -23.86
C MET A 278 -9.21 -4.15 -22.38
N VAL A 279 -8.13 -4.87 -22.09
CA VAL A 279 -7.51 -4.94 -20.75
C VAL A 279 -6.11 -4.37 -20.83
N ILE A 280 -5.82 -3.36 -20.02
CA ILE A 280 -4.49 -2.77 -19.85
C ILE A 280 -3.87 -3.36 -18.58
N LEU A 281 -2.75 -4.04 -18.72
CA LEU A 281 -2.01 -4.63 -17.60
C LEU A 281 -0.87 -3.69 -17.18
N ALA A 282 -0.88 -3.28 -15.91
CA ALA A 282 0.18 -2.45 -15.35
C ALA A 282 1.53 -3.20 -15.32
N PRO A 283 2.68 -2.49 -15.45
CA PRO A 283 3.99 -3.09 -15.62
C PRO A 283 4.40 -4.05 -14.48
N GLN A 284 4.01 -3.74 -13.24
CA GLN A 284 4.30 -4.59 -12.09
C GLN A 284 3.60 -5.96 -12.12
N MET A 285 2.67 -6.17 -13.05
CA MET A 285 1.92 -7.42 -13.22
C MET A 285 2.33 -8.21 -14.47
N GLU A 286 3.45 -7.88 -15.10
CA GLU A 286 3.90 -8.53 -16.34
C GLU A 286 4.08 -10.05 -16.18
N SER A 287 4.47 -10.52 -15.00
CA SER A 287 4.56 -11.95 -14.69
C SER A 287 3.22 -12.69 -14.83
N MET A 288 2.09 -11.99 -14.69
CA MET A 288 0.75 -12.56 -14.81
C MET A 288 0.17 -12.50 -16.24
N LYS A 289 0.90 -11.89 -17.19
CA LYS A 289 0.50 -11.75 -18.60
C LYS A 289 0.07 -13.07 -19.23
N GLY A 290 0.82 -14.14 -18.98
CA GLY A 290 0.54 -15.45 -19.56
C GLY A 290 -0.79 -16.06 -19.08
N ASN A 291 -1.14 -15.88 -17.82
CA ASN A 291 -2.41 -16.36 -17.27
C ASN A 291 -3.57 -15.48 -17.73
N LEU A 292 -3.37 -14.16 -17.71
CA LEU A 292 -4.40 -13.21 -18.13
C LEU A 292 -4.70 -13.35 -19.62
N LYS A 293 -3.68 -13.60 -20.46
CA LYS A 293 -3.86 -13.82 -21.89
C LYS A 293 -4.78 -15.00 -22.20
N LYS A 294 -4.68 -16.10 -21.45
CA LYS A 294 -5.60 -17.25 -21.62
C LYS A 294 -7.05 -16.87 -21.34
N ILE A 295 -7.28 -15.95 -20.40
CA ILE A 295 -8.63 -15.50 -20.04
C ILE A 295 -9.14 -14.52 -21.10
N THR A 296 -8.34 -13.54 -21.49
CA THR A 296 -8.72 -12.54 -22.49
C THR A 296 -8.94 -13.17 -23.87
N ASP A 297 -8.11 -14.12 -24.28
CA ASP A 297 -8.26 -14.86 -25.54
C ASP A 297 -9.58 -15.68 -25.58
N LYS A 298 -9.99 -16.23 -24.42
CA LYS A 298 -11.27 -16.97 -24.31
C LYS A 298 -12.49 -16.09 -24.60
N TYR A 299 -12.42 -14.81 -24.25
CA TYR A 299 -13.52 -13.85 -24.41
C TYR A 299 -13.32 -12.92 -25.62
N GLY A 300 -12.25 -13.07 -26.38
CA GLY A 300 -11.94 -12.20 -27.52
C GLY A 300 -11.55 -10.77 -27.13
N VAL A 301 -11.11 -10.57 -25.90
CA VAL A 301 -10.74 -9.25 -25.35
C VAL A 301 -9.26 -8.96 -25.58
N LYS A 302 -8.93 -7.76 -26.01
CA LYS A 302 -7.55 -7.39 -26.30
C LYS A 302 -6.76 -7.12 -25.03
N LEU A 303 -5.64 -7.81 -24.83
CA LEU A 303 -4.71 -7.60 -23.72
C LEU A 303 -3.52 -6.76 -24.16
N VAL A 304 -3.31 -5.63 -23.51
CA VAL A 304 -2.17 -4.74 -23.74
C VAL A 304 -1.35 -4.61 -22.46
N THR A 305 -0.04 -4.73 -22.59
CA THR A 305 0.90 -4.51 -21.48
C THR A 305 1.66 -3.21 -21.70
N THR A 306 1.99 -2.53 -20.62
CA THR A 306 2.70 -1.27 -20.63
C THR A 306 4.07 -1.40 -19.94
N THR A 307 5.06 -0.64 -20.39
CA THR A 307 6.31 -0.46 -19.65
C THR A 307 6.11 0.56 -18.52
N GLY A 308 6.99 0.55 -17.50
CA GLY A 308 6.87 1.47 -16.37
C GLY A 308 6.85 2.95 -16.80
N ARG A 309 7.72 3.33 -17.73
CA ARG A 309 7.79 4.70 -18.27
C ARG A 309 6.52 5.07 -19.04
N GLN A 310 6.06 4.19 -19.89
CA GLN A 310 4.83 4.37 -20.66
C GLN A 310 3.60 4.49 -19.76
N TYR A 311 3.50 3.65 -18.73
CA TYR A 311 2.38 3.69 -17.79
C TYR A 311 2.31 5.01 -17.02
N ILE A 312 3.45 5.54 -16.57
CA ILE A 312 3.54 6.87 -15.93
C ILE A 312 3.10 7.97 -16.90
N GLU A 313 3.52 7.90 -18.15
CA GLU A 313 3.13 8.87 -19.16
C GLU A 313 1.64 8.87 -19.43
N LEU A 314 1.02 7.69 -19.54
CA LEU A 314 -0.43 7.53 -19.74
C LEU A 314 -1.24 8.01 -18.51
N THR A 315 -0.72 7.84 -17.30
CA THR A 315 -1.41 8.32 -16.09
C THR A 315 -1.37 9.84 -15.94
N ASN A 316 -0.32 10.49 -16.47
CA ASN A 316 -0.14 11.94 -16.36
C ASN A 316 -0.72 12.73 -17.56
N ASN A 317 -1.02 12.06 -18.66
CA ASN A 317 -1.52 12.70 -19.87
C ASN A 317 -2.70 11.91 -20.44
N GLY A 318 -3.91 12.45 -20.25
CA GLY A 318 -5.16 11.83 -20.70
C GLY A 318 -5.24 11.70 -22.23
N ASP A 319 -4.70 12.66 -23.00
CA ASP A 319 -4.68 12.61 -24.46
C ASP A 319 -3.86 11.43 -24.95
N LYS A 320 -2.65 11.25 -24.40
CA LYS A 320 -1.80 10.10 -24.72
C LYS A 320 -2.45 8.77 -24.30
N ALA A 321 -3.19 8.78 -23.19
CA ALA A 321 -3.93 7.59 -22.77
C ALA A 321 -5.05 7.25 -23.77
N LEU A 322 -5.76 8.23 -24.30
CA LEU A 322 -6.78 8.05 -25.30
C LEU A 322 -6.19 7.52 -26.62
N ASP A 323 -5.11 8.15 -27.12
CA ASP A 323 -4.38 7.72 -28.31
C ASP A 323 -3.84 6.29 -28.16
N PHE A 324 -3.38 5.94 -26.96
CA PHE A 324 -2.91 4.58 -26.66
C PHE A 324 -4.03 3.56 -26.72
N VAL A 325 -5.19 3.87 -26.18
CA VAL A 325 -6.37 2.98 -26.25
C VAL A 325 -6.79 2.81 -27.69
N GLU A 326 -6.87 3.89 -28.48
CA GLU A 326 -7.25 3.85 -29.89
C GLU A 326 -6.29 3.00 -30.73
N SER A 327 -4.99 3.27 -30.59
CA SER A 327 -3.96 2.57 -31.39
C SER A 327 -3.88 1.07 -31.08
N ASN A 328 -4.47 0.65 -29.96
CA ASN A 328 -4.47 -0.74 -29.52
C ASN A 328 -5.86 -1.38 -29.55
N LEU A 329 -6.90 -0.75 -30.04
CA LEU A 329 -8.20 -1.37 -30.32
C LEU A 329 -8.21 -2.03 -31.69
#